data_7edac40c059aba905501453aa8df2234
#
_entry.id   7edac40c059aba905501453aa8df2234
#
_cell.length_a   1.000
_cell.length_b   1.000
_cell.length_c   1.000
_cell.angle_alpha   90.00
_cell.angle_beta   90.00
_cell.angle_gamma   90.00
#
_symmetry.space_group_name_H-M   'P 1'
#
loop_
_entity.id
_entity.type
_entity.pdbx_description
1 polymer ?
#
loop_
_entity_poly.entity_id
_entity_poly.type
_entity_poly.pdbx_seq_one_letter_code
_entity_poly.pdbx_strand_id
1 'polypeptide(L)'
;MIYYTGDIHGREHDIERFCKRFNPTRDDIIVILGDVGANYGQDERDAELKYALNKLKPTIFCIHGNHEIRPWHIPTYKTKEWHGGIVWYEEAYPSVLFAKDGEIYDLEGLRHIVIGGAYSVDKFYRLSRGYGWWSDEQPNEEIKQYVEQQLKENVIDVVLSHTCPFKYEPVEEFLPGIDQSTVDDSTENWLDVIEE
;
A
#
# COMPACT_ATOMS: atom_id res chain seq x y z
N MET A 1 0.76 -19.27 3.75
CA MET A 1 1.38 -18.87 2.45
C MET A 1 1.06 -17.42 2.18
N ILE A 2 2.00 -16.67 1.53
CA ILE A 2 1.81 -15.27 1.19
C ILE A 2 1.65 -15.14 -0.32
N TYR A 3 0.66 -14.38 -0.76
CA TYR A 3 0.42 -14.05 -2.17
C TYR A 3 0.53 -12.54 -2.35
N TYR A 4 1.18 -12.08 -3.39
CA TYR A 4 1.38 -10.66 -3.69
C TYR A 4 0.62 -10.28 -4.96
N THR A 5 0.00 -9.11 -4.96
CA THR A 5 -0.59 -8.48 -6.14
C THR A 5 -0.27 -6.99 -6.14
N GLY A 6 -0.22 -6.39 -7.30
CA GLY A 6 -0.19 -4.92 -7.44
C GLY A 6 -1.56 -4.30 -7.18
N ASP A 7 -1.72 -3.11 -7.70
CA ASP A 7 -2.91 -2.26 -7.58
C ASP A 7 -4.19 -2.97 -8.00
N ILE A 8 -5.24 -2.79 -7.25
CA ILE A 8 -6.55 -3.34 -7.61
C ILE A 8 -7.58 -2.25 -7.95
N HIS A 9 -7.40 -1.02 -7.50
CA HIS A 9 -8.31 0.11 -7.76
C HIS A 9 -9.79 -0.26 -7.62
N GLY A 10 -10.16 -0.92 -6.52
CA GLY A 10 -11.52 -1.38 -6.26
C GLY A 10 -11.99 -2.57 -7.09
N ARG A 11 -11.08 -3.30 -7.77
CA ARG A 11 -11.41 -4.50 -8.55
C ARG A 11 -11.27 -5.77 -7.72
N GLU A 12 -12.05 -5.90 -6.67
CA GLU A 12 -12.05 -7.07 -5.75
C GLU A 12 -12.34 -8.39 -6.46
N HIS A 13 -13.02 -8.35 -7.61
CA HIS A 13 -13.36 -9.56 -8.37
C HIS A 13 -12.13 -10.37 -8.80
N ASP A 14 -10.98 -9.73 -9.00
CA ASP A 14 -9.74 -10.43 -9.33
C ASP A 14 -9.26 -11.25 -8.13
N ILE A 15 -9.30 -10.65 -6.93
CA ILE A 15 -8.99 -11.34 -5.67
C ILE A 15 -9.99 -12.46 -5.39
N GLU A 16 -11.30 -12.22 -5.60
CA GLU A 16 -12.32 -13.26 -5.46
C GLU A 16 -12.08 -14.45 -6.40
N ARG A 17 -11.76 -14.19 -7.67
CA ARG A 17 -11.46 -15.25 -8.65
C ARG A 17 -10.23 -16.05 -8.24
N PHE A 18 -9.19 -15.36 -7.74
CA PHE A 18 -8.02 -16.00 -7.18
C PHE A 18 -8.40 -16.91 -6.01
N CYS A 19 -9.16 -16.40 -5.04
CA CYS A 19 -9.61 -17.18 -3.87
C CYS A 19 -10.48 -18.38 -4.26
N LYS A 20 -11.37 -18.23 -5.25
CA LYS A 20 -12.18 -19.35 -5.77
C LYS A 20 -11.32 -20.42 -6.42
N ARG A 21 -10.25 -20.05 -7.11
CA ARG A 21 -9.36 -20.98 -7.83
C ARG A 21 -8.38 -21.70 -6.92
N PHE A 22 -7.76 -20.99 -5.98
CA PHE A 22 -6.66 -21.51 -5.15
C PHE A 22 -7.09 -21.89 -3.74
N ASN A 23 -8.31 -21.50 -3.34
CA ASN A 23 -8.93 -21.78 -2.03
C ASN A 23 -8.00 -21.49 -0.83
N PRO A 24 -7.40 -20.29 -0.74
CA PRO A 24 -6.57 -19.93 0.41
C PRO A 24 -7.35 -20.04 1.71
N THR A 25 -6.65 -20.22 2.81
CA THR A 25 -7.21 -20.39 4.17
C THR A 25 -7.14 -19.09 4.95
N ARG A 26 -7.58 -19.10 6.22
CA ARG A 26 -7.44 -17.96 7.13
C ARG A 26 -5.98 -17.68 7.53
N ASP A 27 -5.12 -18.68 7.44
CA ASP A 27 -3.69 -18.55 7.76
C ASP A 27 -2.87 -18.01 6.57
N ASP A 28 -3.51 -17.88 5.40
CA ASP A 28 -2.89 -17.28 4.23
C ASP A 28 -3.07 -15.76 4.22
N ILE A 29 -2.13 -15.07 3.60
CA ILE A 29 -2.12 -13.61 3.49
C ILE A 29 -2.11 -13.23 2.02
N ILE A 30 -2.96 -12.29 1.62
CA ILE A 30 -2.89 -11.61 0.33
C ILE A 30 -2.39 -10.20 0.59
N VAL A 31 -1.22 -9.88 0.07
CA VAL A 31 -0.61 -8.56 0.11
C VAL A 31 -1.00 -7.78 -1.15
N ILE A 32 -1.59 -6.61 -0.97
CA ILE A 32 -1.91 -5.67 -2.05
C ILE A 32 -0.93 -4.50 -1.95
N LEU A 33 -0.11 -4.31 -3.00
CA LEU A 33 1.01 -3.36 -3.00
C LEU A 33 0.58 -1.93 -3.36
N GLY A 34 -0.48 -1.45 -2.72
CA GLY A 34 -1.01 -0.09 -2.87
C GLY A 34 -2.24 -0.01 -3.75
N ASP A 35 -2.82 1.15 -3.80
CA ASP A 35 -3.99 1.52 -4.61
C ASP A 35 -5.13 0.50 -4.54
N VAL A 36 -5.48 0.15 -3.31
CA VAL A 36 -6.57 -0.79 -3.02
C VAL A 36 -7.90 -0.24 -3.51
N GLY A 37 -8.11 1.08 -3.36
CA GLY A 37 -9.34 1.78 -3.64
C GLY A 37 -10.36 1.70 -2.49
N ALA A 38 -9.93 1.25 -1.31
CA ALA A 38 -10.80 1.07 -0.14
C ALA A 38 -10.90 2.32 0.76
N ASN A 39 -10.07 3.32 0.52
CA ASN A 39 -10.01 4.57 1.28
C ASN A 39 -9.98 5.78 0.33
N TYR A 40 -10.76 5.76 -0.73
CA TYR A 40 -10.75 6.82 -1.74
C TYR A 40 -11.82 7.89 -1.48
N GLY A 41 -13.08 7.49 -1.40
CA GLY A 41 -14.22 8.41 -1.31
C GLY A 41 -14.78 8.55 0.10
N GLN A 42 -14.44 7.64 1.01
CA GLN A 42 -15.07 7.45 2.32
C GLN A 42 -16.61 7.32 2.19
N ASP A 43 -17.05 6.68 1.13
CA ASP A 43 -18.45 6.52 0.77
C ASP A 43 -18.90 5.04 0.82
N GLU A 44 -20.08 4.78 0.30
CA GLU A 44 -20.65 3.43 0.24
C GLU A 44 -19.81 2.45 -0.58
N ARG A 45 -19.10 2.93 -1.63
CA ARG A 45 -18.25 2.07 -2.46
C ARG A 45 -17.03 1.57 -1.70
N ASP A 46 -16.39 2.45 -0.93
CA ASP A 46 -15.28 2.05 -0.05
C ASP A 46 -15.74 1.01 0.97
N ALA A 47 -16.95 1.21 1.55
CA ALA A 47 -17.54 0.29 2.51
C ALA A 47 -17.89 -1.06 1.87
N GLU A 48 -18.46 -1.07 0.68
CA GLU A 48 -18.78 -2.29 -0.09
C GLU A 48 -17.52 -3.08 -0.43
N LEU A 49 -16.45 -2.40 -0.89
CA LEU A 49 -15.17 -3.01 -1.20
C LEU A 49 -14.54 -3.66 0.04
N LYS A 50 -14.45 -2.91 1.15
CA LYS A 50 -13.94 -3.45 2.43
C LYS A 50 -14.76 -4.65 2.90
N TYR A 51 -16.07 -4.59 2.77
CA TYR A 51 -16.95 -5.69 3.12
C TYR A 51 -16.70 -6.93 2.25
N ALA A 52 -16.55 -6.76 0.93
CA ALA A 52 -16.25 -7.84 0.00
C ALA A 52 -14.90 -8.50 0.33
N LEU A 53 -13.85 -7.70 0.51
CA LEU A 53 -12.52 -8.17 0.89
C LEU A 53 -12.53 -8.89 2.25
N ASN A 54 -13.24 -8.35 3.24
CA ASN A 54 -13.35 -8.94 4.59
C ASN A 54 -14.06 -10.29 4.62
N LYS A 55 -14.90 -10.58 3.64
CA LYS A 55 -15.58 -11.89 3.50
C LYS A 55 -14.66 -12.99 2.96
N LEU A 56 -13.53 -12.64 2.38
CA LEU A 56 -12.57 -13.61 1.91
C LEU A 56 -11.93 -14.35 3.10
N LYS A 57 -11.50 -15.59 2.86
CA LYS A 57 -10.87 -16.39 3.92
C LYS A 57 -9.52 -15.83 4.37
N PRO A 58 -8.57 -15.50 3.43
CA PRO A 58 -7.25 -15.01 3.82
C PRO A 58 -7.33 -13.63 4.48
N THR A 59 -6.28 -13.27 5.20
CA THR A 59 -6.07 -11.88 5.63
C THR A 59 -5.67 -11.04 4.41
N ILE A 60 -6.30 -9.89 4.23
CA ILE A 60 -5.93 -8.91 3.21
C ILE A 60 -5.04 -7.88 3.88
N PHE A 61 -3.78 -7.82 3.46
CA PHE A 61 -2.78 -6.90 3.98
C PHE A 61 -2.41 -5.88 2.91
N CYS A 62 -2.79 -4.63 3.15
CA CYS A 62 -2.71 -3.55 2.18
C CYS A 62 -1.54 -2.63 2.49
N ILE A 63 -0.73 -2.33 1.49
CA ILE A 63 0.24 -1.23 1.52
C ILE A 63 -0.50 0.03 1.08
N HIS A 64 -0.15 1.20 1.59
CA HIS A 64 -0.73 2.45 1.15
C HIS A 64 -0.25 2.83 -0.26
N GLY A 65 -1.18 3.19 -1.15
CA GLY A 65 -0.89 3.72 -2.48
C GLY A 65 -0.99 5.25 -2.54
N ASN A 66 -0.89 5.83 -3.74
CA ASN A 66 -1.04 7.28 -3.93
C ASN A 66 -2.48 7.70 -4.25
N HIS A 67 -3.37 6.77 -4.59
CA HIS A 67 -4.78 7.02 -4.90
C HIS A 67 -5.72 6.69 -3.73
N GLU A 68 -5.28 6.91 -2.49
CA GLU A 68 -6.11 6.64 -1.32
C GLU A 68 -5.72 7.50 -0.11
N ILE A 69 -6.71 7.74 0.76
CA ILE A 69 -6.52 8.46 2.02
C ILE A 69 -5.75 7.56 2.98
N ARG A 70 -4.74 8.11 3.62
CA ARG A 70 -4.03 7.38 4.66
C ARG A 70 -4.93 7.07 5.86
N PRO A 71 -4.86 5.85 6.45
CA PRO A 71 -5.77 5.42 7.51
C PRO A 71 -5.85 6.36 8.71
N TRP A 72 -4.78 7.04 9.08
CA TRP A 72 -4.79 7.97 10.22
C TRP A 72 -5.66 9.22 10.03
N HIS A 73 -6.08 9.53 8.79
CA HIS A 73 -7.04 10.60 8.52
C HIS A 73 -8.51 10.15 8.60
N ILE A 74 -8.74 8.85 8.76
CA ILE A 74 -10.09 8.27 8.78
C ILE A 74 -10.44 7.87 10.22
N PRO A 75 -11.46 8.50 10.85
CA PRO A 75 -11.74 8.33 12.28
C PRO A 75 -12.13 6.92 12.72
N THR A 76 -12.55 6.07 11.79
CA THR A 76 -12.97 4.69 12.08
C THR A 76 -11.81 3.73 12.25
N TYR A 77 -10.61 4.11 11.76
CA TYR A 77 -9.43 3.26 11.91
C TYR A 77 -8.88 3.30 13.33
N LYS A 78 -8.43 2.12 13.75
CA LYS A 78 -7.70 1.87 14.99
C LYS A 78 -6.41 1.15 14.66
N THR A 79 -5.52 1.05 15.63
CA THR A 79 -4.28 0.30 15.51
C THR A 79 -4.33 -0.97 16.34
N LYS A 80 -3.63 -2.00 15.88
CA LYS A 80 -3.34 -3.22 16.64
C LYS A 80 -1.98 -3.76 16.26
N GLU A 81 -1.38 -4.56 17.15
CA GLU A 81 -0.22 -5.37 16.81
C GLU A 81 -0.63 -6.54 15.90
N TRP A 82 0.18 -6.82 14.87
CA TRP A 82 -0.01 -7.94 13.97
C TRP A 82 1.35 -8.36 13.38
N HIS A 83 1.74 -9.61 13.55
CA HIS A 83 3.01 -10.16 13.09
C HIS A 83 4.27 -9.35 13.50
N GLY A 84 4.27 -8.78 14.69
CA GLY A 84 5.39 -8.01 15.26
C GLY A 84 5.41 -6.52 14.89
N GLY A 85 4.57 -6.07 13.97
CA GLY A 85 4.40 -4.65 13.61
C GLY A 85 3.00 -4.12 13.95
N ILE A 86 2.81 -2.83 13.79
CA ILE A 86 1.52 -2.16 14.01
C ILE A 86 0.78 -2.01 12.69
N VAL A 87 -0.49 -2.41 12.66
CA VAL A 87 -1.38 -2.22 11.51
C VAL A 87 -2.56 -1.33 11.85
N TRP A 88 -3.11 -0.69 10.84
CA TRP A 88 -4.38 -0.01 10.87
C TRP A 88 -5.50 -0.97 10.47
N TYR A 89 -6.65 -0.91 11.14
CA TYR A 89 -7.82 -1.71 10.83
C TYR A 89 -9.10 -1.01 11.27
N GLU A 90 -10.22 -1.41 10.69
CA GLU A 90 -11.56 -1.02 11.15
C GLU A 90 -12.25 -2.23 11.80
N GLU A 91 -12.95 -2.00 12.91
CA GLU A 91 -13.67 -3.09 13.63
C GLU A 91 -14.73 -3.78 12.76
N ALA A 92 -15.31 -3.04 11.80
CA ALA A 92 -16.28 -3.59 10.86
C ALA A 92 -15.65 -4.55 9.83
N TYR A 93 -14.33 -4.43 9.60
CA TYR A 93 -13.59 -5.18 8.56
C TYR A 93 -12.27 -5.75 9.10
N PRO A 94 -12.32 -6.60 10.15
CA PRO A 94 -11.13 -6.99 10.92
C PRO A 94 -10.08 -7.81 10.16
N SER A 95 -10.41 -8.33 8.97
CA SER A 95 -9.49 -9.07 8.10
C SER A 95 -8.84 -8.21 7.01
N VAL A 96 -9.23 -6.93 6.90
CA VAL A 96 -8.62 -5.96 5.98
C VAL A 96 -7.71 -5.05 6.80
N LEU A 97 -6.41 -5.22 6.63
CA LEU A 97 -5.38 -4.53 7.42
C LEU A 97 -4.59 -3.61 6.51
N PHE A 98 -4.30 -2.41 6.98
CA PHE A 98 -3.39 -1.50 6.30
C PHE A 98 -2.08 -1.42 7.09
N ALA A 99 -0.99 -1.62 6.39
CA ALA A 99 0.34 -1.51 6.97
C ALA A 99 0.62 -0.08 7.44
N LYS A 100 1.49 0.05 8.42
CA LYS A 100 2.06 1.32 8.81
C LYS A 100 3.47 1.42 8.25
N ASP A 101 3.79 2.53 7.61
CA ASP A 101 5.10 2.73 6.99
C ASP A 101 6.24 2.62 8.03
N GLY A 102 7.30 1.93 7.65
CA GLY A 102 8.47 1.68 8.50
C GLY A 102 8.30 0.54 9.50
N GLU A 103 7.11 -0.02 9.68
CA GLU A 103 6.91 -1.19 10.54
C GLU A 103 7.46 -2.46 9.87
N ILE A 104 7.94 -3.37 10.71
CA ILE A 104 8.49 -4.66 10.28
C ILE A 104 7.54 -5.78 10.69
N TYR A 105 7.17 -6.61 9.74
CA TYR A 105 6.28 -7.74 9.94
C TYR A 105 6.99 -9.05 9.69
N ASP A 106 6.91 -9.99 10.63
CA ASP A 106 7.39 -11.36 10.43
C ASP A 106 6.32 -12.16 9.70
N LEU A 107 6.50 -12.33 8.41
CA LEU A 107 5.58 -13.10 7.58
C LEU A 107 6.29 -14.38 7.10
N GLU A 108 5.84 -15.52 7.61
CA GLU A 108 6.44 -16.85 7.36
C GLU A 108 7.95 -16.93 7.68
N GLY A 109 8.39 -16.23 8.73
CA GLY A 109 9.80 -16.23 9.17
C GLY A 109 10.71 -15.32 8.37
N LEU A 110 10.16 -14.48 7.47
CA LEU A 110 10.86 -13.42 6.76
C LEU A 110 10.43 -12.05 7.30
N ARG A 111 11.39 -11.16 7.48
CA ARG A 111 11.16 -9.81 7.98
C ARG A 111 10.87 -8.85 6.83
N HIS A 112 9.62 -8.41 6.76
CA HIS A 112 9.13 -7.50 5.73
C HIS A 112 9.01 -6.09 6.29
N ILE A 113 9.72 -5.12 5.71
CA ILE A 113 9.49 -3.70 5.99
C ILE A 113 8.57 -3.11 4.93
N VAL A 114 7.71 -2.17 5.34
CA VAL A 114 6.71 -1.56 4.46
C VAL A 114 7.01 -0.10 4.19
N ILE A 115 6.89 0.32 2.93
CA ILE A 115 7.04 1.69 2.47
C ILE A 115 5.91 1.98 1.47
N GLY A 116 4.89 2.71 1.93
CA GLY A 116 3.74 3.05 1.09
C GLY A 116 3.87 4.41 0.42
N GLY A 117 3.05 4.60 -0.61
CA GLY A 117 2.91 5.85 -1.33
C GLY A 117 3.87 6.02 -2.50
N ALA A 118 3.49 6.95 -3.38
CA ALA A 118 4.22 7.37 -4.56
C ALA A 118 3.70 8.74 -5.03
N TYR A 119 4.37 9.38 -5.97
CA TYR A 119 3.86 10.57 -6.62
C TYR A 119 2.75 10.24 -7.61
N SER A 120 1.65 11.01 -7.58
CA SER A 120 0.56 10.87 -8.57
C SER A 120 0.92 11.64 -9.85
N VAL A 121 1.33 10.94 -10.89
CA VAL A 121 1.63 11.53 -12.22
C VAL A 121 0.41 12.25 -12.83
N ASP A 122 -0.79 11.86 -12.43
CA ASP A 122 -2.06 12.46 -12.86
C ASP A 122 -2.60 13.53 -11.88
N LYS A 123 -1.80 13.96 -10.90
CA LYS A 123 -2.15 14.94 -9.87
C LYS A 123 -2.88 16.17 -10.40
N PHE A 124 -2.32 16.83 -11.41
CA PHE A 124 -2.91 18.05 -11.95
C PHE A 124 -4.24 17.79 -12.68
N TYR A 125 -4.36 16.66 -13.35
CA TYR A 125 -5.62 16.23 -13.95
C TYR A 125 -6.68 15.99 -12.87
N ARG A 126 -6.35 15.26 -11.82
CA ARG A 126 -7.27 14.99 -10.69
C ARG A 126 -7.74 16.29 -10.04
N LEU A 127 -6.82 17.17 -9.70
CA LEU A 127 -7.15 18.48 -9.11
C LEU A 127 -8.07 19.32 -10.03
N SER A 128 -7.80 19.33 -11.35
CA SER A 128 -8.63 20.07 -12.32
C SER A 128 -10.06 19.53 -12.45
N ARG A 129 -10.25 18.25 -12.11
CA ARG A 129 -11.56 17.56 -12.16
C ARG A 129 -12.27 17.49 -10.82
N GLY A 130 -11.62 17.94 -9.75
CA GLY A 130 -12.14 17.80 -8.39
C GLY A 130 -12.13 16.36 -7.88
N TYR A 131 -11.25 15.52 -8.40
CA TYR A 131 -11.02 14.17 -7.91
C TYR A 131 -10.15 14.20 -6.64
N GLY A 132 -10.21 13.13 -5.83
CA GLY A 132 -9.41 13.00 -4.63
C GLY A 132 -7.91 13.03 -4.94
N TRP A 133 -7.18 13.86 -4.21
CA TRP A 133 -5.73 13.88 -4.15
C TRP A 133 -5.32 14.31 -2.75
N TRP A 134 -4.27 13.71 -2.21
CA TRP A 134 -3.82 13.94 -0.83
C TRP A 134 -2.35 14.34 -0.84
N SER A 135 -2.02 15.38 -0.07
CA SER A 135 -0.67 15.96 -0.04
C SER A 135 0.36 15.05 0.62
N ASP A 136 -0.07 14.04 1.34
CA ASP A 136 0.76 13.02 1.99
C ASP A 136 0.76 11.68 1.21
N GLU A 137 0.54 11.74 -0.11
CA GLU A 137 0.60 10.58 -0.98
C GLU A 137 1.98 9.90 -0.98
N GLN A 138 3.05 10.67 -0.80
CA GLN A 138 4.42 10.18 -0.65
C GLN A 138 4.85 10.09 0.82
N PRO A 139 5.84 9.25 1.17
CA PRO A 139 6.41 9.25 2.52
C PRO A 139 7.11 10.59 2.81
N ASN A 140 6.73 11.20 3.93
CA ASN A 140 7.36 12.43 4.41
C ASN A 140 8.71 12.13 5.10
N GLU A 141 9.43 13.19 5.51
CA GLU A 141 10.75 13.07 6.14
C GLU A 141 10.74 12.26 7.45
N GLU A 142 9.65 12.32 8.23
CA GLU A 142 9.54 11.52 9.47
C GLU A 142 9.45 10.03 9.15
N ILE A 143 8.66 9.67 8.14
CA ILE A 143 8.55 8.28 7.65
C ILE A 143 9.89 7.80 7.12
N LYS A 144 10.57 8.61 6.28
CA LYS A 144 11.87 8.27 5.70
C LYS A 144 12.91 8.02 6.79
N GLN A 145 13.02 8.90 7.77
CA GLN A 145 13.94 8.75 8.90
C GLN A 145 13.63 7.52 9.73
N TYR A 146 12.35 7.23 9.97
CA TYR A 146 11.94 6.04 10.70
C TYR A 146 12.31 4.76 9.96
N VAL A 147 12.04 4.68 8.66
CA VAL A 147 12.44 3.55 7.80
C VAL A 147 13.96 3.35 7.85
N GLU A 148 14.74 4.42 7.66
CA GLU A 148 16.20 4.35 7.69
C GLU A 148 16.74 3.88 9.05
N GLN A 149 16.09 4.30 10.14
CA GLN A 149 16.44 3.79 11.48
C GLN A 149 16.15 2.29 11.58
N GLN A 150 14.99 1.85 11.11
CA GLN A 150 14.64 0.43 11.13
C GLN A 150 15.62 -0.43 10.31
N LEU A 151 16.02 0.06 9.13
CA LEU A 151 17.00 -0.62 8.27
C LEU A 151 18.39 -0.70 8.93
N LYS A 152 18.80 0.33 9.70
CA LYS A 152 20.09 0.32 10.45
C LYS A 152 20.09 -0.63 11.64
N GLU A 153 18.95 -0.79 12.31
CA GLU A 153 18.82 -1.56 13.55
C GLU A 153 18.41 -3.02 13.31
N ASN A 154 17.92 -3.35 12.14
CA ASN A 154 17.30 -4.64 11.85
C ASN A 154 17.84 -5.23 10.55
N VAL A 155 17.86 -6.58 10.50
CA VAL A 155 18.04 -7.31 9.23
C VAL A 155 16.67 -7.42 8.58
N ILE A 156 16.56 -7.02 7.33
CA ILE A 156 15.32 -7.07 6.53
C ILE A 156 15.53 -8.06 5.38
N ASP A 157 14.56 -8.93 5.18
CA ASP A 157 14.58 -9.93 4.10
C ASP A 157 13.82 -9.43 2.86
N VAL A 158 12.76 -8.62 3.07
CA VAL A 158 11.87 -8.16 1.99
C VAL A 158 11.45 -6.71 2.25
N VAL A 159 11.51 -5.89 1.20
CA VAL A 159 10.89 -4.56 1.18
C VAL A 159 9.59 -4.63 0.39
N LEU A 160 8.49 -4.20 1.01
CA LEU A 160 7.19 -4.06 0.35
C LEU A 160 6.93 -2.58 0.12
N SER A 161 6.91 -2.17 -1.14
CA SER A 161 6.65 -0.78 -1.50
C SER A 161 5.58 -0.65 -2.59
N HIS A 162 4.95 0.52 -2.68
CA HIS A 162 3.98 0.81 -3.73
C HIS A 162 4.68 1.20 -5.04
N THR A 163 5.74 2.00 -4.96
CA THR A 163 6.62 2.29 -6.10
C THR A 163 7.95 1.55 -5.97
N CYS A 164 8.78 1.59 -7.00
CA CYS A 164 10.09 0.92 -7.02
C CYS A 164 11.24 1.93 -6.94
N PRO A 165 12.47 1.49 -6.62
CA PRO A 165 13.68 2.31 -6.80
C PRO A 165 13.78 2.86 -8.22
N PHE A 166 14.23 4.11 -8.36
CA PHE A 166 14.25 4.83 -9.64
C PHE A 166 14.98 4.09 -10.76
N LYS A 167 16.08 3.39 -10.44
CA LYS A 167 16.85 2.58 -11.39
C LYS A 167 16.07 1.41 -12.01
N TYR A 168 14.94 1.00 -11.40
CA TYR A 168 14.09 -0.07 -11.92
C TYR A 168 12.79 0.46 -12.54
N GLU A 169 12.60 1.77 -12.51
CA GLU A 169 11.39 2.39 -13.05
C GLU A 169 11.33 2.21 -14.58
N PRO A 170 10.24 1.64 -15.13
CA PRO A 170 10.12 1.44 -16.57
C PRO A 170 9.67 2.72 -17.27
N VAL A 171 10.48 3.80 -17.21
CA VAL A 171 10.16 5.15 -17.70
C VAL A 171 9.65 5.16 -19.14
N GLU A 172 10.16 4.27 -20.00
CA GLU A 172 9.75 4.16 -21.39
C GLU A 172 8.33 3.57 -21.59
N GLU A 173 7.84 2.85 -20.56
CA GLU A 173 6.51 2.24 -20.55
C GLU A 173 5.46 3.13 -19.87
N PHE A 174 5.88 4.17 -19.16
CA PHE A 174 4.97 5.12 -18.54
C PHE A 174 4.19 5.91 -19.60
N LEU A 175 2.97 6.30 -19.20
CA LEU A 175 1.97 6.92 -20.05
C LEU A 175 2.57 7.89 -21.07
N PRO A 176 2.45 7.63 -22.38
CA PRO A 176 2.94 8.54 -23.41
C PRO A 176 2.28 9.91 -23.24
N GLY A 177 3.10 10.96 -23.13
CA GLY A 177 2.61 12.35 -23.03
C GLY A 177 2.67 12.95 -21.62
N ILE A 178 3.16 12.24 -20.61
CA ILE A 178 3.54 12.86 -19.33
C ILE A 178 4.93 13.48 -19.49
N ASP A 179 5.02 14.77 -19.20
CA ASP A 179 6.30 15.46 -19.11
C ASP A 179 7.04 15.02 -17.84
N GLN A 180 8.04 14.16 -17.99
CA GLN A 180 8.83 13.61 -16.90
C GLN A 180 9.49 14.69 -16.03
N SER A 181 9.75 15.88 -16.57
CA SER A 181 10.31 16.99 -15.80
C SER A 181 9.36 17.54 -14.72
N THR A 182 8.08 17.16 -14.77
CA THR A 182 7.05 17.56 -13.79
C THR A 182 6.77 16.50 -12.74
N VAL A 183 7.37 15.32 -12.85
CA VAL A 183 7.23 14.22 -11.90
C VAL A 183 8.16 14.45 -10.72
N ASP A 184 7.68 14.17 -9.51
CA ASP A 184 8.47 14.24 -8.29
C ASP A 184 8.98 12.85 -7.92
N ASP A 185 10.14 12.47 -8.42
CA ASP A 185 10.79 11.17 -8.20
C ASP A 185 11.53 11.07 -6.86
N SER A 186 11.18 11.92 -5.89
CA SER A 186 11.89 11.99 -4.60
C SER A 186 11.77 10.71 -3.78
N THR A 187 10.67 9.98 -3.92
CA THR A 187 10.46 8.68 -3.26
C THR A 187 11.29 7.60 -3.93
N GLU A 188 11.25 7.50 -5.24
CA GLU A 188 11.98 6.52 -6.05
C GLU A 188 13.51 6.68 -5.91
N ASN A 189 14.00 7.92 -5.95
CA ASN A 189 15.42 8.23 -5.70
C ASN A 189 15.84 7.89 -4.27
N TRP A 190 14.98 8.10 -3.27
CA TRP A 190 15.25 7.70 -1.90
C TRP A 190 15.28 6.17 -1.76
N LEU A 191 14.38 5.46 -2.44
CA LEU A 191 14.39 3.99 -2.47
C LEU A 191 15.69 3.44 -3.08
N ASP A 192 16.27 4.10 -4.11
CA ASP A 192 17.59 3.74 -4.64
C ASP A 192 18.70 3.82 -3.57
N VAL A 193 18.63 4.82 -2.70
CA VAL A 193 19.65 5.03 -1.64
C VAL A 193 19.54 3.96 -0.55
N ILE A 194 18.34 3.59 -0.15
CA ILE A 194 18.14 2.62 0.95
C ILE A 194 18.27 1.16 0.52
N GLU A 195 18.26 0.87 -0.78
CA GLU A 195 18.48 -0.49 -1.30
C GLU A 195 19.97 -0.89 -1.25
N GLU A 196 20.91 0.08 -1.23
CA GLU A 196 22.36 -0.15 -1.15
C GLU A 196 22.80 -0.59 0.29
#